data_4030317cae6baeb3306e3fa3e5128ce0
#
_entry.id   4030317cae6baeb3306e3fa3e5128ce0
#
_cell.length_a   1.000
_cell.length_b   1.000
_cell.length_c   1.000
_cell.angle_alpha   90.00
_cell.angle_beta   90.00
_cell.angle_gamma   90.00
#
_symmetry.space_group_name_H-M   'P 1'
#
loop_
_entity.id
_entity.type
_entity.pdbx_description
1 polymer ?
#
loop_
_entity_poly.entity_id
_entity_poly.type
_entity_poly.pdbx_seq_one_letter_code
_entity_poly.pdbx_strand_id
1 'polypeptide(L)'
;MKNIIGQPARGEDFYKRTREVEQISESLSNGNNLQITAPRRVGKTSILWYLLDNDVEKRIYVYVDTESVDNEEDFYKKLLSEILRNENVISSKKLLNAFTEKSNDFFKKIKGFNFLGNGIELNHDESGKNHYDELFNFLTGYAQSEDIELVILVDEFPQTIENIKKHNEDTAIKFLQSNRELRINPKLKGKVKFIYTGSIGLNDTVAKLSATSTINDLHSIEIGPLKREEAIDLFTKLLGTKERTTNNNANDYLLEKIQWFIPFHIQLIVQEVANQTEKGTEI
;
A
#
# COMPACT_ATOMS: atom_id res chain seq x y z
N MET A 1 0.60 -13.08 18.64
CA MET A 1 0.25 -13.24 17.20
C MET A 1 -0.98 -14.12 17.11
N LYS A 2 -2.05 -13.73 16.42
CA LYS A 2 -3.27 -14.55 16.23
C LYS A 2 -3.24 -15.19 14.83
N ASN A 3 -3.88 -16.35 14.69
CA ASN A 3 -4.06 -16.97 13.38
C ASN A 3 -5.22 -16.29 12.64
N ILE A 4 -4.92 -15.26 11.84
CA ILE A 4 -5.90 -14.47 11.08
C ILE A 4 -5.93 -14.99 9.65
N ILE A 5 -7.02 -15.66 9.25
CA ILE A 5 -7.17 -16.27 7.94
C ILE A 5 -8.00 -15.38 7.02
N GLY A 6 -7.48 -15.10 5.83
CA GLY A 6 -8.20 -14.40 4.76
C GLY A 6 -8.25 -12.88 4.89
N GLN A 7 -7.77 -12.31 5.98
CA GLN A 7 -7.62 -10.86 6.17
C GLN A 7 -6.14 -10.49 6.34
N PRO A 8 -5.73 -9.27 5.97
CA PRO A 8 -4.38 -8.80 6.25
C PRO A 8 -4.10 -8.75 7.76
N ALA A 9 -2.98 -9.31 8.19
CA ALA A 9 -2.52 -9.22 9.57
C ALA A 9 -1.88 -7.85 9.83
N ARG A 10 -2.06 -7.29 11.06
CA ARG A 10 -1.56 -5.98 11.47
C ARG A 10 -1.01 -6.01 12.90
N GLY A 11 -0.10 -5.11 13.22
CA GLY A 11 0.49 -4.97 14.55
C GLY A 11 1.17 -6.25 15.02
N GLU A 12 0.83 -6.72 16.22
CA GLU A 12 1.41 -7.93 16.82
C GLU A 12 1.06 -9.23 16.10
N ASP A 13 0.03 -9.20 15.25
CA ASP A 13 -0.41 -10.35 14.45
C ASP A 13 0.32 -10.46 13.12
N PHE A 14 1.08 -9.44 12.72
CA PHE A 14 1.88 -9.46 11.51
C PHE A 14 3.20 -10.23 11.71
N TYR A 15 3.44 -11.21 10.87
CA TYR A 15 4.74 -11.88 10.79
C TYR A 15 5.72 -10.99 10.00
N LYS A 16 6.66 -10.36 10.73
CA LYS A 16 7.55 -9.37 10.16
C LYS A 16 8.46 -9.94 9.07
N ARG A 17 8.34 -9.37 7.88
CA ARG A 17 9.17 -9.65 6.70
C ARG A 17 10.35 -8.68 6.69
N THR A 18 11.32 -8.89 7.60
CA THR A 18 12.41 -7.93 7.86
C THR A 18 13.17 -7.56 6.61
N ARG A 19 13.56 -8.55 5.80
CA ARG A 19 14.32 -8.34 4.56
C ARG A 19 13.57 -7.48 3.56
N GLU A 20 12.30 -7.78 3.31
CA GLU A 20 11.48 -7.05 2.34
C GLU A 20 11.19 -5.63 2.82
N VAL A 21 10.94 -5.45 4.10
CA VAL A 21 10.75 -4.11 4.70
C VAL A 21 12.03 -3.27 4.60
N GLU A 22 13.20 -3.86 4.86
CA GLU A 22 14.49 -3.18 4.70
C GLU A 22 14.75 -2.80 3.25
N GLN A 23 14.49 -3.68 2.28
CA GLN A 23 14.62 -3.39 0.85
C GLN A 23 13.70 -2.24 0.41
N ILE A 24 12.46 -2.21 0.89
CA ILE A 24 11.53 -1.10 0.62
C ILE A 24 12.10 0.20 1.20
N SER A 25 12.54 0.20 2.47
CA SER A 25 13.06 1.38 3.14
C SER A 25 14.33 1.92 2.48
N GLU A 26 15.27 1.04 2.10
CA GLU A 26 16.48 1.39 1.39
C GLU A 26 16.17 1.99 0.01
N SER A 27 15.27 1.35 -0.74
CA SER A 27 14.90 1.84 -2.07
C SER A 27 14.22 3.21 -2.03
N LEU A 28 13.34 3.44 -1.04
CA LEU A 28 12.77 4.76 -0.78
C LEU A 28 13.85 5.78 -0.43
N SER A 29 14.84 5.41 0.41
CA SER A 29 15.96 6.30 0.79
C SER A 29 16.82 6.70 -0.42
N ASN A 30 16.91 5.83 -1.41
CA ASN A 30 17.59 6.09 -2.70
C ASN A 30 16.73 6.96 -3.64
N GLY A 31 15.55 7.40 -3.24
CA GLY A 31 14.70 8.31 -4.01
C GLY A 31 13.78 7.62 -5.03
N ASN A 32 13.64 6.28 -4.98
CA ASN A 32 12.85 5.53 -5.94
C ASN A 32 11.34 5.56 -5.62
N ASN A 33 10.52 5.59 -6.66
CA ASN A 33 9.14 5.10 -6.61
C ASN A 33 9.14 3.59 -6.84
N LEU A 34 8.21 2.86 -6.21
CA LEU A 34 8.25 1.41 -6.16
C LEU A 34 7.01 0.78 -6.79
N GLN A 35 7.21 -0.42 -7.35
CA GLN A 35 6.15 -1.40 -7.51
C GLN A 35 6.48 -2.65 -6.69
N ILE A 36 5.51 -3.18 -5.96
CA ILE A 36 5.63 -4.42 -5.24
C ILE A 36 4.91 -5.52 -6.03
N THR A 37 5.67 -6.47 -6.51
CA THR A 37 5.16 -7.65 -7.20
C THR A 37 5.15 -8.83 -6.25
N ALA A 38 4.04 -9.55 -6.18
CA ALA A 38 3.92 -10.67 -5.28
C ALA A 38 2.73 -11.57 -5.63
N PRO A 39 2.78 -12.87 -5.37
CA PRO A 39 1.62 -13.73 -5.47
C PRO A 39 0.47 -13.27 -4.56
N ARG A 40 -0.74 -13.74 -4.86
CA ARG A 40 -1.87 -13.53 -3.95
C ARG A 40 -1.59 -14.17 -2.59
N ARG A 41 -2.10 -13.55 -1.50
CA ARG A 41 -2.07 -14.09 -0.13
C ARG A 41 -0.68 -14.21 0.51
N VAL A 42 0.34 -13.61 -0.09
CA VAL A 42 1.71 -13.58 0.45
C VAL A 42 1.90 -12.52 1.55
N GLY A 43 0.91 -11.62 1.74
CA GLY A 43 0.92 -10.59 2.78
C GLY A 43 1.30 -9.18 2.31
N LYS A 44 1.09 -8.82 1.03
CA LYS A 44 1.36 -7.46 0.50
C LYS A 44 0.74 -6.36 1.36
N THR A 45 -0.57 -6.39 1.52
CA THR A 45 -1.31 -5.38 2.30
C THR A 45 -0.86 -5.34 3.76
N SER A 46 -0.47 -6.49 4.35
CA SER A 46 0.09 -6.53 5.70
C SER A 46 1.43 -5.80 5.79
N ILE A 47 2.27 -5.89 4.76
CA ILE A 47 3.52 -5.11 4.67
C ILE A 47 3.23 -3.62 4.55
N LEU A 48 2.25 -3.22 3.71
CA LEU A 48 1.85 -1.81 3.61
C LEU A 48 1.35 -1.27 4.95
N TRP A 49 0.54 -2.04 5.68
CA TRP A 49 0.07 -1.65 7.01
C TRP A 49 1.20 -1.62 8.04
N TYR A 50 2.17 -2.53 7.93
CA TYR A 50 3.37 -2.46 8.78
C TYR A 50 4.16 -1.16 8.54
N LEU A 51 4.34 -0.73 7.29
CA LEU A 51 4.98 0.55 6.97
C LEU A 51 4.18 1.74 7.52
N LEU A 52 2.85 1.68 7.40
CA LEU A 52 1.94 2.71 7.93
C LEU A 52 2.03 2.86 9.46
N ASP A 53 2.14 1.72 10.17
CA ASP A 53 2.13 1.68 11.64
C ASP A 53 3.52 1.90 12.27
N ASN A 54 4.58 1.68 11.51
CA ASN A 54 5.97 1.79 11.98
C ASN A 54 6.68 2.88 11.21
N ASP A 55 6.28 4.13 11.49
CA ASP A 55 6.85 5.30 10.86
C ASP A 55 8.37 5.35 11.09
N VAL A 56 9.11 5.37 9.99
CA VAL A 56 10.55 5.59 10.03
C VAL A 56 10.75 7.10 10.07
N GLU A 57 11.56 7.59 10.98
CA GLU A 57 11.91 9.01 11.11
C GLU A 57 12.02 9.70 9.73
N LYS A 58 11.24 10.76 9.53
CA LYS A 58 11.16 11.60 8.32
C LYS A 58 10.27 11.10 7.19
N ARG A 59 9.36 10.14 7.41
CA ARG A 59 8.35 9.73 6.42
C ARG A 59 6.96 9.70 7.00
N ILE A 60 5.99 10.17 6.23
CA ILE A 60 4.57 9.98 6.50
C ILE A 60 4.04 9.04 5.42
N TYR A 61 3.41 7.95 5.84
CA TYR A 61 2.77 7.01 4.92
C TYR A 61 1.27 7.28 4.87
N VAL A 62 0.70 7.25 3.67
CA VAL A 62 -0.75 7.34 3.43
C VAL A 62 -1.16 6.12 2.62
N TYR A 63 -2.07 5.31 3.15
CA TYR A 63 -2.59 4.12 2.49
C TYR A 63 -3.86 4.45 1.73
N VAL A 64 -3.93 4.00 0.48
CA VAL A 64 -5.08 4.16 -0.41
C VAL A 64 -5.37 2.84 -1.11
N ASP A 65 -6.50 2.22 -0.80
CA ASP A 65 -7.03 1.08 -1.55
C ASP A 65 -7.81 1.60 -2.76
N THR A 66 -7.41 1.18 -3.96
CA THR A 66 -8.00 1.64 -5.22
C THR A 66 -8.76 0.56 -5.99
N GLU A 67 -9.03 -0.60 -5.38
CA GLU A 67 -9.67 -1.75 -6.02
C GLU A 67 -10.99 -1.40 -6.72
N SER A 68 -11.83 -0.59 -6.07
CA SER A 68 -13.16 -0.22 -6.56
C SER A 68 -13.19 0.97 -7.52
N VAL A 69 -12.05 1.60 -7.77
CA VAL A 69 -11.96 2.78 -8.65
C VAL A 69 -12.02 2.35 -10.12
N ASP A 70 -12.83 3.03 -10.92
CA ASP A 70 -13.07 2.70 -12.32
C ASP A 70 -12.89 3.87 -13.30
N ASN A 71 -12.51 5.05 -12.80
CA ASN A 71 -12.20 6.22 -13.60
C ASN A 71 -11.06 7.05 -13.00
N GLU A 72 -10.42 7.88 -13.84
CA GLU A 72 -9.27 8.70 -13.47
C GLU A 72 -9.60 9.75 -12.42
N GLU A 73 -10.75 10.39 -12.54
CA GLU A 73 -11.18 11.47 -11.66
C GLU A 73 -11.37 10.99 -10.21
N ASP A 74 -12.06 9.87 -10.03
CA ASP A 74 -12.26 9.24 -8.73
C ASP A 74 -10.95 8.73 -8.12
N PHE A 75 -9.99 8.30 -8.94
CA PHE A 75 -8.67 7.91 -8.48
C PHE A 75 -7.94 9.09 -7.80
N TYR A 76 -7.82 10.22 -8.49
CA TYR A 76 -7.12 11.38 -7.93
C TYR A 76 -7.88 11.99 -6.76
N LYS A 77 -9.21 12.03 -6.83
CA LYS A 77 -10.07 12.43 -5.71
C LYS A 77 -9.83 11.55 -4.48
N LYS A 78 -9.76 10.23 -4.64
CA LYS A 78 -9.52 9.29 -3.55
C LYS A 78 -8.13 9.48 -2.94
N LEU A 79 -7.07 9.61 -3.77
CA LEU A 79 -5.73 9.91 -3.29
C LEU A 79 -5.71 11.18 -2.45
N LEU A 80 -6.27 12.27 -2.97
CA LEU A 80 -6.31 13.56 -2.27
C LEU A 80 -7.10 13.46 -0.96
N SER A 81 -8.24 12.76 -0.96
CA SER A 81 -9.06 12.57 0.22
C SER A 81 -8.33 11.84 1.34
N GLU A 82 -7.64 10.73 1.03
CA GLU A 82 -6.90 9.97 2.04
C GLU A 82 -5.67 10.74 2.56
N ILE A 83 -5.00 11.51 1.70
CA ILE A 83 -3.91 12.39 2.12
C ILE A 83 -4.43 13.46 3.10
N LEU A 84 -5.57 14.09 2.80
CA LEU A 84 -6.17 15.12 3.64
C LEU A 84 -6.77 14.60 4.95
N ARG A 85 -7.12 13.30 5.02
CA ARG A 85 -7.56 12.65 6.27
C ARG A 85 -6.40 12.29 7.20
N ASN A 86 -5.17 12.29 6.69
CA ASN A 86 -4.00 11.94 7.51
C ASN A 86 -3.59 13.13 8.38
N GLU A 87 -3.78 12.99 9.70
CA GLU A 87 -3.50 14.05 10.68
C GLU A 87 -2.03 14.49 10.66
N ASN A 88 -1.10 13.59 10.42
CA ASN A 88 0.33 13.91 10.33
C ASN A 88 0.66 14.79 9.13
N VAL A 89 -0.07 14.64 8.02
CA VAL A 89 0.08 15.49 6.84
C VAL A 89 -0.47 16.89 7.11
N ILE A 90 -1.70 16.99 7.68
CA ILE A 90 -2.41 18.26 7.82
C ILE A 90 -2.01 19.06 9.05
N SER A 91 -1.40 18.45 10.09
CA SER A 91 -1.00 19.14 11.32
C SER A 91 0.24 20.01 11.17
N SER A 92 0.92 19.95 10.03
CA SER A 92 2.10 20.77 9.80
C SER A 92 1.77 22.26 9.71
N LYS A 93 2.34 23.04 10.64
CA LYS A 93 2.20 24.50 10.66
C LYS A 93 2.81 25.15 9.41
N LYS A 94 3.88 24.59 8.86
CA LYS A 94 4.53 25.10 7.65
C LYS A 94 3.62 24.93 6.45
N LEU A 95 3.01 23.75 6.29
CA LEU A 95 2.04 23.47 5.24
C LEU A 95 0.82 24.42 5.34
N LEU A 96 0.26 24.56 6.55
CA LEU A 96 -0.86 25.46 6.79
C LEU A 96 -0.53 26.92 6.46
N ASN A 97 0.67 27.40 6.77
CA ASN A 97 1.11 28.76 6.45
C ASN A 97 1.33 28.94 4.94
N ALA A 98 1.98 27.99 4.27
CA ALA A 98 2.18 28.05 2.81
C ALA A 98 0.87 28.13 2.04
N PHE A 99 -0.19 27.52 2.58
CA PHE A 99 -1.53 27.58 2.00
C PHE A 99 -2.30 28.86 2.35
N THR A 100 -1.93 29.56 3.44
CA THR A 100 -2.55 30.84 3.77
C THR A 100 -2.06 32.00 2.93
N GLU A 101 -0.81 31.96 2.50
CA GLU A 101 -0.18 33.03 1.73
C GLU A 101 -0.57 33.00 0.24
N LYS A 102 -0.84 31.81 -0.31
CA LYS A 102 -1.37 31.64 -1.65
C LYS A 102 -2.90 31.58 -1.56
N SER A 103 -3.57 32.67 -1.90
CA SER A 103 -5.04 32.82 -1.90
C SER A 103 -5.74 31.92 -2.93
N ASN A 104 -5.64 30.62 -2.76
CA ASN A 104 -6.30 29.63 -3.60
C ASN A 104 -7.59 29.18 -2.89
N ASP A 105 -8.75 29.37 -3.51
CA ASP A 105 -10.05 29.00 -2.96
C ASP A 105 -10.12 27.52 -2.53
N PHE A 106 -9.33 26.68 -3.16
CA PHE A 106 -9.16 25.27 -2.80
C PHE A 106 -8.64 25.10 -1.36
N PHE A 107 -7.59 25.82 -0.98
CA PHE A 107 -7.01 25.71 0.37
C PHE A 107 -7.83 26.40 1.46
N LYS A 108 -8.63 27.39 1.11
CA LYS A 108 -9.64 27.96 2.01
C LYS A 108 -10.72 26.93 2.34
N LYS A 109 -11.09 26.09 1.36
CA LYS A 109 -12.02 24.97 1.58
C LYS A 109 -11.42 23.91 2.48
N ILE A 110 -10.15 23.48 2.30
CA ILE A 110 -9.45 22.54 3.20
C ILE A 110 -9.45 23.04 4.65
N LYS A 111 -9.16 24.32 4.89
CA LYS A 111 -9.23 24.91 6.23
C LYS A 111 -10.62 24.89 6.86
N GLY A 112 -11.66 25.07 6.06
CA GLY A 112 -13.05 24.98 6.52
C GLY A 112 -13.46 23.56 6.95
N PHE A 113 -12.85 22.53 6.37
CA PHE A 113 -13.16 21.13 6.66
C PHE A 113 -12.56 20.64 7.98
N ASN A 114 -11.37 21.10 8.38
CA ASN A 114 -10.71 20.67 9.62
C ASN A 114 -11.37 21.19 10.90
N PHE A 115 -12.21 22.22 10.82
CA PHE A 115 -12.86 22.82 12.00
C PHE A 115 -14.19 22.14 12.38
N LEU A 116 -14.77 21.31 11.57
CA LEU A 116 -16.13 20.76 11.77
C LEU A 116 -16.19 19.31 12.26
N GLY A 117 -15.08 18.62 12.47
CA GLY A 117 -15.05 17.31 13.17
C GLY A 117 -15.82 16.15 12.53
N ASN A 118 -16.37 16.32 11.34
CA ASN A 118 -17.11 15.30 10.60
C ASN A 118 -16.43 15.05 9.25
N GLY A 119 -16.40 13.77 8.85
CA GLY A 119 -15.69 13.25 7.69
C GLY A 119 -15.75 14.16 6.46
N ILE A 120 -14.63 14.21 5.75
CA ILE A 120 -14.46 15.02 4.53
C ILE A 120 -15.36 14.45 3.44
N GLU A 121 -16.55 14.97 3.29
CA GLU A 121 -17.31 14.87 2.05
C GLU A 121 -16.83 16.00 1.12
N LEU A 122 -16.05 15.64 0.11
CA LEU A 122 -15.80 16.54 -1.01
C LEU A 122 -17.14 16.75 -1.69
N ASN A 123 -17.73 17.94 -1.49
CA ASN A 123 -19.02 18.28 -2.07
C ASN A 123 -18.99 18.02 -3.58
N HIS A 124 -20.02 17.32 -4.06
CA HIS A 124 -20.37 17.20 -5.46
C HIS A 124 -20.77 18.58 -6.00
N ASP A 125 -19.81 19.44 -6.29
CA ASP A 125 -20.05 20.63 -7.07
C ASP A 125 -19.67 20.31 -8.52
N GLU A 126 -20.67 20.18 -9.37
CA GLU A 126 -20.63 19.70 -10.77
C GLU A 126 -19.88 20.61 -11.76
N SER A 127 -19.00 21.45 -11.31
CA SER A 127 -18.26 22.36 -12.17
C SER A 127 -16.83 21.89 -12.39
N GLY A 128 -16.62 21.03 -13.43
CA GLY A 128 -15.38 20.90 -14.19
C GLY A 128 -14.04 20.88 -13.46
N LYS A 129 -13.98 20.40 -12.21
CA LYS A 129 -12.77 20.36 -11.39
C LYS A 129 -11.93 19.17 -11.82
N ASN A 130 -10.71 19.45 -12.23
CA ASN A 130 -9.70 18.43 -12.50
C ASN A 130 -9.03 18.03 -11.18
N HIS A 131 -9.44 16.92 -10.57
CA HIS A 131 -8.84 16.41 -9.31
C HIS A 131 -7.37 16.06 -9.46
N TYR A 132 -6.87 15.80 -10.66
CA TYR A 132 -5.44 15.69 -10.92
C TYR A 132 -4.72 17.00 -10.58
N ASP A 133 -5.20 18.13 -11.07
CA ASP A 133 -4.60 19.44 -10.81
C ASP A 133 -4.68 19.80 -9.32
N GLU A 134 -5.79 19.48 -8.65
CA GLU A 134 -5.94 19.69 -7.21
C GLU A 134 -4.92 18.86 -6.41
N LEU A 135 -4.78 17.58 -6.72
CA LEU A 135 -3.77 16.70 -6.11
C LEU A 135 -2.36 17.22 -6.39
N PHE A 136 -2.05 17.54 -7.65
CA PHE A 136 -0.73 18.01 -8.04
C PHE A 136 -0.34 19.32 -7.33
N ASN A 137 -1.27 20.26 -7.23
CA ASN A 137 -1.05 21.52 -6.51
C ASN A 137 -0.83 21.29 -5.02
N PHE A 138 -1.60 20.38 -4.40
CA PHE A 138 -1.40 20.00 -3.02
C PHE A 138 -0.01 19.38 -2.80
N LEU A 139 0.35 18.37 -3.59
CA LEU A 139 1.65 17.68 -3.49
C LEU A 139 2.83 18.63 -3.71
N THR A 140 2.70 19.58 -4.65
CA THR A 140 3.72 20.61 -4.90
C THR A 140 3.87 21.54 -3.70
N GLY A 141 2.77 21.98 -3.10
CA GLY A 141 2.78 22.78 -1.88
C GLY A 141 3.42 22.04 -0.71
N TYR A 142 3.08 20.76 -0.54
CA TYR A 142 3.69 19.88 0.46
C TYR A 142 5.21 19.75 0.25
N ALA A 143 5.64 19.44 -0.96
CA ALA A 143 7.05 19.25 -1.28
C ALA A 143 7.91 20.51 -1.08
N GLN A 144 7.31 21.70 -1.20
CA GLN A 144 7.99 22.99 -0.97
C GLN A 144 8.05 23.38 0.50
N SER A 145 7.07 22.97 1.32
CA SER A 145 6.94 23.41 2.71
C SER A 145 7.49 22.44 3.73
N GLU A 146 7.53 21.12 3.40
CA GLU A 146 7.85 20.08 4.36
C GLU A 146 9.22 19.45 4.14
N ASP A 147 9.89 19.13 5.27
CA ASP A 147 11.13 18.37 5.27
C ASP A 147 10.87 16.85 5.35
N ILE A 148 9.68 16.45 5.76
CA ILE A 148 9.25 15.07 5.90
C ILE A 148 8.80 14.53 4.53
N GLU A 149 9.25 13.32 4.17
CA GLU A 149 8.82 12.66 2.93
C GLU A 149 7.38 12.13 3.06
N LEU A 150 6.56 12.35 2.04
CA LEU A 150 5.23 11.75 1.89
C LEU A 150 5.33 10.51 1.00
N VAL A 151 4.95 9.36 1.51
CA VAL A 151 4.91 8.09 0.76
C VAL A 151 3.46 7.63 0.61
N ILE A 152 2.97 7.60 -0.61
CA ILE A 152 1.60 7.19 -0.93
C ILE A 152 1.60 5.71 -1.30
N LEU A 153 0.94 4.89 -0.48
CA LEU A 153 0.80 3.44 -0.65
C LEU A 153 -0.49 3.17 -1.42
N VAL A 154 -0.37 2.87 -2.71
CA VAL A 154 -1.51 2.64 -3.61
C VAL A 154 -1.70 1.13 -3.77
N ASP A 155 -2.68 0.57 -3.06
CA ASP A 155 -3.01 -0.86 -3.15
C ASP A 155 -4.03 -1.11 -4.26
N GLU A 156 -3.93 -2.26 -4.91
CA GLU A 156 -4.76 -2.75 -6.01
C GLU A 156 -4.77 -1.82 -7.25
N PHE A 157 -3.66 -1.09 -7.49
CA PHE A 157 -3.50 -0.21 -8.64
C PHE A 157 -3.70 -0.90 -10.00
N PRO A 158 -3.19 -2.13 -10.26
CA PRO A 158 -3.46 -2.83 -11.51
C PRO A 158 -4.94 -3.12 -11.72
N GLN A 159 -5.72 -3.33 -10.65
CA GLN A 159 -7.16 -3.52 -10.74
C GLN A 159 -7.87 -2.24 -11.20
N THR A 160 -7.42 -1.08 -10.70
CA THR A 160 -7.89 0.23 -11.18
C THR A 160 -7.68 0.39 -12.68
N ILE A 161 -6.47 0.06 -13.17
CA ILE A 161 -6.16 0.13 -14.61
C ILE A 161 -7.11 -0.78 -15.41
N GLU A 162 -7.31 -2.02 -14.98
CA GLU A 162 -8.23 -2.95 -15.64
C GLU A 162 -9.69 -2.46 -15.61
N ASN A 163 -10.12 -1.80 -14.53
CA ASN A 163 -11.45 -1.22 -14.43
C ASN A 163 -11.62 -0.05 -15.41
N ILE A 164 -10.67 0.90 -15.46
CA ILE A 164 -10.68 2.00 -16.44
C ILE A 164 -10.66 1.47 -17.88
N LYS A 165 -9.81 0.48 -18.15
CA LYS A 165 -9.69 -0.18 -19.45
C LYS A 165 -11.00 -0.76 -19.96
N LYS A 166 -11.84 -1.34 -19.08
CA LYS A 166 -13.16 -1.89 -19.46
C LYS A 166 -14.06 -0.84 -20.08
N HIS A 167 -13.91 0.44 -19.71
CA HIS A 167 -14.67 1.53 -20.28
C HIS A 167 -14.01 2.07 -21.56
N ASN A 168 -12.69 2.30 -21.52
CA ASN A 168 -11.94 2.81 -22.66
C ASN A 168 -10.44 2.57 -22.49
N GLU A 169 -9.82 1.93 -23.48
CA GLU A 169 -8.39 1.59 -23.47
C GLU A 169 -7.49 2.83 -23.57
N ASP A 170 -7.85 3.79 -24.43
CA ASP A 170 -7.07 5.03 -24.56
C ASP A 170 -7.09 5.86 -23.27
N THR A 171 -8.20 5.84 -22.55
CA THR A 171 -8.30 6.48 -21.23
C THR A 171 -7.37 5.81 -20.22
N ALA A 172 -7.28 4.47 -20.22
CA ALA A 172 -6.36 3.76 -19.34
C ALA A 172 -4.89 4.08 -19.65
N ILE A 173 -4.55 4.23 -20.93
CA ILE A 173 -3.19 4.64 -21.35
C ILE A 173 -2.88 6.07 -20.87
N LYS A 174 -3.80 7.02 -21.05
CA LYS A 174 -3.66 8.40 -20.58
C LYS A 174 -3.52 8.46 -19.07
N PHE A 175 -4.34 7.71 -18.33
CA PHE A 175 -4.26 7.57 -16.88
C PHE A 175 -2.87 7.09 -16.42
N LEU A 176 -2.29 6.09 -17.10
CA LEU A 176 -0.92 5.64 -16.82
C LEU A 176 0.12 6.73 -17.08
N GLN A 177 -0.05 7.52 -18.15
CA GLN A 177 0.83 8.64 -18.47
C GLN A 177 0.76 9.75 -17.41
N SER A 178 -0.45 10.13 -16.99
CA SER A 178 -0.67 11.12 -15.91
C SER A 178 -0.05 10.66 -14.60
N ASN A 179 -0.21 9.37 -14.26
CA ASN A 179 0.45 8.81 -13.06
C ASN A 179 1.98 8.85 -13.15
N ARG A 180 2.55 8.54 -14.33
CA ARG A 180 3.99 8.65 -14.53
C ARG A 180 4.46 10.10 -14.38
N GLU A 181 3.71 11.05 -14.95
CA GLU A 181 4.02 12.48 -14.85
C GLU A 181 4.13 12.93 -13.38
N LEU A 182 3.22 12.52 -12.51
CA LEU A 182 3.33 12.79 -11.07
C LEU A 182 4.64 12.27 -10.48
N ARG A 183 4.99 11.01 -10.75
CA ARG A 183 6.16 10.37 -10.14
C ARG A 183 7.50 10.97 -10.57
N ILE A 184 7.62 11.38 -11.83
CA ILE A 184 8.86 11.93 -12.37
C ILE A 184 8.96 13.45 -12.30
N ASN A 185 7.92 14.12 -11.80
CA ASN A 185 7.87 15.58 -11.75
C ASN A 185 8.98 16.15 -10.85
N PRO A 186 9.85 17.05 -11.35
CA PRO A 186 10.94 17.61 -10.56
C PRO A 186 10.48 18.37 -9.30
N LYS A 187 9.26 18.94 -9.30
CA LYS A 187 8.69 19.67 -8.16
C LYS A 187 8.36 18.74 -6.98
N LEU A 188 8.12 17.45 -7.24
CA LEU A 188 7.77 16.44 -6.23
C LEU A 188 8.98 15.59 -5.82
N LYS A 189 10.05 15.61 -6.63
CA LYS A 189 11.22 14.73 -6.47
C LYS A 189 11.85 14.86 -5.09
N GLY A 190 12.06 13.72 -4.43
CA GLY A 190 12.70 13.63 -3.13
C GLY A 190 11.80 13.93 -1.93
N LYS A 191 10.55 14.36 -2.16
CA LYS A 191 9.58 14.67 -1.10
C LYS A 191 8.29 13.87 -1.19
N VAL A 192 7.87 13.49 -2.39
CA VAL A 192 6.68 12.65 -2.59
C VAL A 192 7.11 11.40 -3.34
N LYS A 193 6.71 10.24 -2.84
CA LYS A 193 7.00 8.93 -3.41
C LYS A 193 5.74 8.07 -3.45
N PHE A 194 5.74 7.12 -4.36
CA PHE A 194 4.63 6.20 -4.56
C PHE A 194 5.11 4.75 -4.45
N ILE A 195 4.30 3.92 -3.79
CA ILE A 195 4.44 2.46 -3.80
C ILE A 195 3.15 1.90 -4.38
N TYR A 196 3.24 1.26 -5.54
CA TYR A 196 2.12 0.58 -6.17
C TYR A 196 2.16 -0.91 -5.89
N THR A 197 1.02 -1.48 -5.54
CA THR A 197 0.86 -2.91 -5.33
C THR A 197 -0.47 -3.39 -5.88
N GLY A 198 -0.61 -4.70 -6.01
CA GLY A 198 -1.86 -5.31 -6.42
C GLY A 198 -1.80 -6.83 -6.46
N SER A 199 -2.98 -7.43 -6.58
CA SER A 199 -3.16 -8.89 -6.70
C SER A 199 -2.91 -9.40 -8.12
N ILE A 200 -2.92 -8.49 -9.11
CA ILE A 200 -2.58 -8.72 -10.50
C ILE A 200 -1.22 -8.08 -10.76
N GLY A 201 -0.40 -8.68 -11.63
CA GLY A 201 0.90 -8.11 -11.98
C GLY A 201 0.77 -6.80 -12.74
N LEU A 202 1.37 -5.72 -12.24
CA LEU A 202 1.35 -4.42 -12.90
C LEU A 202 2.01 -4.48 -14.28
N ASN A 203 3.15 -5.19 -14.38
CA ASN A 203 3.87 -5.37 -15.63
C ASN A 203 3.00 -6.02 -16.71
N ASP A 204 2.24 -7.07 -16.35
CA ASP A 204 1.35 -7.77 -17.29
C ASP A 204 0.18 -6.88 -17.72
N THR A 205 -0.36 -6.11 -16.77
CA THR A 205 -1.48 -5.19 -17.06
C THR A 205 -1.07 -4.10 -18.04
N VAL A 206 0.08 -3.45 -17.84
CA VAL A 206 0.55 -2.39 -18.75
C VAL A 206 1.07 -2.94 -20.09
N ALA A 207 1.61 -4.16 -20.11
CA ALA A 207 2.04 -4.82 -21.35
C ALA A 207 0.87 -5.08 -22.29
N LYS A 208 -0.30 -5.49 -21.76
CA LYS A 208 -1.54 -5.66 -22.56
C LYS A 208 -2.06 -4.36 -23.18
N LEU A 209 -1.65 -3.20 -22.65
CA LEU A 209 -1.95 -1.87 -23.16
C LEU A 209 -0.83 -1.30 -24.04
N SER A 210 0.24 -2.07 -24.29
CA SER A 210 1.45 -1.57 -24.96
C SER A 210 2.04 -0.31 -24.29
N ALA A 211 1.85 -0.15 -22.98
CA ALA A 211 2.17 1.04 -22.20
C ALA A 211 3.32 0.81 -21.17
N THR A 212 4.21 -0.15 -21.40
CA THR A 212 5.31 -0.52 -20.47
C THR A 212 6.24 0.65 -20.15
N SER A 213 6.39 1.61 -21.07
CA SER A 213 7.17 2.83 -20.83
C SER A 213 6.63 3.68 -19.67
N THR A 214 5.35 3.53 -19.32
CA THR A 214 4.72 4.32 -18.25
C THR A 214 5.10 3.90 -16.85
N ILE A 215 5.77 2.76 -16.68
CA ILE A 215 6.20 2.22 -15.39
C ILE A 215 7.71 1.96 -15.31
N ASN A 216 8.49 2.33 -16.31
CA ASN A 216 9.94 2.07 -16.36
C ASN A 216 10.76 2.88 -15.34
N ASP A 217 10.14 3.86 -14.69
CA ASP A 217 10.68 4.65 -13.57
C ASP A 217 10.47 3.97 -12.19
N LEU A 218 9.67 2.89 -12.13
CA LEU A 218 9.41 2.18 -10.89
C LEU A 218 10.49 1.13 -10.60
N HIS A 219 11.07 1.20 -9.40
CA HIS A 219 11.91 0.12 -8.91
C HIS A 219 11.04 -1.04 -8.43
N SER A 220 11.29 -2.24 -8.95
CA SER A 220 10.50 -3.43 -8.64
C SER A 220 11.06 -4.16 -7.42
N ILE A 221 10.21 -4.41 -6.43
CA ILE A 221 10.51 -5.27 -5.28
C ILE A 221 9.61 -6.49 -5.34
N GLU A 222 10.22 -7.66 -5.37
CA GLU A 222 9.50 -8.93 -5.38
C GLU A 222 9.34 -9.46 -3.95
N ILE A 223 8.08 -9.76 -3.57
CA ILE A 223 7.77 -10.42 -2.31
C ILE A 223 7.33 -11.85 -2.62
N GLY A 224 8.24 -12.77 -2.38
CA GLY A 224 8.01 -14.19 -2.57
C GLY A 224 7.39 -14.90 -1.35
N PRO A 225 7.24 -16.25 -1.43
CA PRO A 225 6.93 -17.09 -0.29
C PRO A 225 7.97 -16.91 0.83
N LEU A 226 7.63 -17.35 2.04
CA LEU A 226 8.58 -17.41 3.16
C LEU A 226 9.73 -18.37 2.84
N LYS A 227 10.88 -18.13 3.45
CA LYS A 227 11.95 -19.14 3.48
C LYS A 227 11.54 -20.29 4.39
N ARG A 228 12.25 -21.42 4.27
CA ARG A 228 11.98 -22.61 5.07
C ARG A 228 11.94 -22.32 6.57
N GLU A 229 12.95 -21.64 7.06
CA GLU A 229 13.09 -21.30 8.49
C GLU A 229 11.98 -20.34 8.95
N GLU A 230 11.63 -19.37 8.13
CA GLU A 230 10.53 -18.43 8.39
C GLU A 230 9.17 -19.13 8.41
N ALA A 231 8.99 -20.12 7.53
CA ALA A 231 7.76 -20.92 7.47
C ALA A 231 7.59 -21.79 8.73
N ILE A 232 8.67 -22.43 9.20
CA ILE A 232 8.69 -23.19 10.46
C ILE A 232 8.41 -22.26 11.65
N ASP A 233 9.08 -21.13 11.73
CA ASP A 233 8.90 -20.17 12.82
C ASP A 233 7.46 -19.65 12.88
N LEU A 234 6.87 -19.27 11.72
CA LEU A 234 5.47 -18.85 11.65
C LEU A 234 4.53 -19.97 12.10
N PHE A 235 4.72 -21.20 11.59
CA PHE A 235 3.91 -22.35 11.94
C PHE A 235 3.95 -22.63 13.44
N THR A 236 5.15 -22.69 14.02
CA THR A 236 5.36 -22.94 15.44
C THR A 236 4.73 -21.86 16.33
N LYS A 237 4.91 -20.59 15.97
CA LYS A 237 4.29 -19.46 16.67
C LYS A 237 2.78 -19.53 16.65
N LEU A 238 2.18 -19.82 15.50
CA LEU A 238 0.73 -19.91 15.35
C LEU A 238 0.15 -21.12 16.08
N LEU A 239 0.82 -22.28 16.07
CA LEU A 239 0.42 -23.46 16.86
C LEU A 239 0.46 -23.15 18.36
N GLY A 240 1.50 -22.48 18.83
CA GLY A 240 1.62 -22.07 20.23
C GLY A 240 0.43 -21.24 20.69
N THR A 241 -0.13 -20.37 19.84
CA THR A 241 -1.35 -19.59 20.18
C THR A 241 -2.61 -20.47 20.31
N LYS A 242 -2.57 -21.68 19.77
CA LYS A 242 -3.63 -22.68 19.89
C LYS A 242 -3.35 -23.71 20.98
N GLU A 243 -2.34 -23.47 21.83
CA GLU A 243 -1.90 -24.36 22.90
C GLU A 243 -1.47 -25.75 22.36
N ARG A 244 -0.74 -25.77 21.28
CA ARG A 244 -0.14 -26.98 20.69
C ARG A 244 1.34 -26.73 20.45
N THR A 245 2.11 -27.82 20.43
CA THR A 245 3.53 -27.81 20.11
C THR A 245 3.81 -28.65 18.86
N THR A 246 4.98 -28.50 18.28
CA THR A 246 5.41 -29.26 17.13
C THR A 246 6.85 -29.71 17.31
N ASN A 247 7.20 -30.81 16.68
CA ASN A 247 8.57 -31.34 16.63
C ASN A 247 9.15 -31.26 15.20
N ASN A 248 10.42 -31.61 15.06
CA ASN A 248 11.10 -31.51 13.77
C ASN A 248 10.49 -32.42 12.68
N ASN A 249 10.01 -33.63 13.03
CA ASN A 249 9.41 -34.54 12.08
C ASN A 249 8.09 -33.96 11.52
N ALA A 250 7.27 -33.39 12.37
CA ALA A 250 6.02 -32.72 11.96
C ALA A 250 6.31 -31.48 11.10
N ASN A 251 7.32 -30.69 11.46
CA ASN A 251 7.75 -29.54 10.67
C ASN A 251 8.21 -29.97 9.27
N ASP A 252 9.04 -31.00 9.17
CA ASP A 252 9.55 -31.51 7.88
C ASP A 252 8.41 -32.06 7.02
N TYR A 253 7.52 -32.86 7.60
CA TYR A 253 6.33 -33.38 6.92
C TYR A 253 5.45 -32.24 6.38
N LEU A 254 5.19 -31.22 7.20
CA LEU A 254 4.40 -30.06 6.81
C LEU A 254 5.00 -29.35 5.57
N LEU A 255 6.32 -29.09 5.63
CA LEU A 255 7.01 -28.37 4.57
C LEU A 255 7.03 -29.16 3.25
N GLU A 256 7.17 -30.48 3.32
CA GLU A 256 7.05 -31.37 2.14
C GLU A 256 5.67 -31.26 1.48
N LYS A 257 4.61 -31.10 2.28
CA LYS A 257 3.23 -31.03 1.77
C LYS A 257 2.86 -29.65 1.23
N ILE A 258 3.32 -28.57 1.86
CA ILE A 258 2.99 -27.21 1.43
C ILE A 258 3.72 -26.83 0.15
N GLN A 259 5.00 -27.22 -0.01
CA GLN A 259 5.91 -26.89 -1.12
C GLN A 259 6.08 -25.39 -1.40
N TRP A 260 5.01 -24.59 -1.27
CA TRP A 260 4.99 -23.15 -1.48
C TRP A 260 4.59 -22.41 -0.21
N PHE A 261 5.58 -21.86 0.52
CA PHE A 261 5.44 -21.31 1.88
C PHE A 261 4.76 -19.96 1.92
N ILE A 262 3.56 -19.88 1.38
CA ILE A 262 2.71 -18.70 1.49
C ILE A 262 2.11 -18.65 2.90
N PRO A 263 2.19 -17.49 3.63
CA PRO A 263 1.66 -17.36 4.99
C PRO A 263 0.22 -17.86 5.15
N PHE A 264 -0.64 -17.58 4.18
CA PHE A 264 -2.02 -18.02 4.18
C PHE A 264 -2.19 -19.56 4.20
N HIS A 265 -1.34 -20.30 3.47
CA HIS A 265 -1.39 -21.77 3.49
C HIS A 265 -0.99 -22.32 4.85
N ILE A 266 0.03 -21.72 5.48
CA ILE A 266 0.46 -22.07 6.84
C ILE A 266 -0.67 -21.81 7.84
N GLN A 267 -1.34 -20.66 7.75
CA GLN A 267 -2.48 -20.29 8.60
C GLN A 267 -3.65 -21.27 8.47
N LEU A 268 -3.96 -21.72 7.25
CA LEU A 268 -4.99 -22.73 7.01
C LEU A 268 -4.65 -24.06 7.68
N ILE A 269 -3.40 -24.52 7.54
CA ILE A 269 -2.97 -25.78 8.14
C ILE A 269 -2.99 -25.69 9.67
N VAL A 270 -2.51 -24.59 10.25
CA VAL A 270 -2.60 -24.37 11.70
C VAL A 270 -4.04 -24.46 12.17
N GLN A 271 -4.97 -23.87 11.43
CA GLN A 271 -6.39 -23.95 11.79
C GLN A 271 -6.91 -25.39 11.72
N GLU A 272 -6.56 -26.13 10.68
CA GLU A 272 -6.99 -27.50 10.52
C GLU A 272 -6.40 -28.43 11.59
N VAL A 273 -5.11 -28.31 11.87
CA VAL A 273 -4.45 -29.03 12.97
C VAL A 273 -5.14 -28.72 14.30
N ALA A 274 -5.45 -27.46 14.56
CA ALA A 274 -6.13 -27.07 15.79
C ALA A 274 -7.55 -27.64 15.91
N ASN A 275 -8.24 -27.85 14.80
CA ASN A 275 -9.58 -28.44 14.77
C ASN A 275 -9.56 -29.96 15.02
N GLN A 276 -8.50 -30.63 14.59
CA GLN A 276 -8.38 -32.11 14.66
C GLN A 276 -7.65 -32.61 15.91
N THR A 277 -7.04 -31.73 16.70
CA THR A 277 -6.24 -32.12 17.87
C THR A 277 -6.73 -31.43 19.12
N GLU A 278 -6.50 -32.07 20.28
CA GLU A 278 -6.78 -31.47 21.60
C GLU A 278 -5.70 -30.44 21.98
N LYS A 279 -6.06 -29.51 22.88
CA LYS A 279 -5.10 -28.59 23.49
C LYS A 279 -4.04 -29.37 24.28
N GLY A 280 -2.80 -28.89 24.22
CA GLY A 280 -1.66 -29.58 24.87
C GLY A 280 -1.03 -30.70 24.01
N THR A 281 -1.59 -30.99 22.82
CA THR A 281 -1.03 -32.00 21.94
C THR A 281 0.30 -31.56 21.34
N GLU A 282 1.28 -32.47 21.29
CA GLU A 282 2.48 -32.36 20.45
C GLU A 282 2.15 -32.99 19.08
N ILE A 283 2.40 -32.24 17.99
CA ILE A 283 2.16 -32.64 16.61
C ILE A 283 3.40 -33.32 16.04
#